data_917300cb9e2eda0c43660cfa75483381
#
_entry.id   917300cb9e2eda0c43660cfa75483381
#
_cell.length_a   1.000
_cell.length_b   1.000
_cell.length_c   1.000
_cell.angle_alpha   90.00
_cell.angle_beta   90.00
_cell.angle_gamma   90.00
#
_symmetry.space_group_name_H-M   'P 1'
#
loop_
_entity.id
_entity.type
_entity.pdbx_description
1 polymer ?
#
loop_
_entity_poly.entity_id
_entity_poly.type
_entity_poly.pdbx_seq_one_letter_code
_entity_poly.pdbx_strand_id
1 'polypeptide(L)'
;MNENWLQKWEEVKDILVCPTDLETYFISNEILGQKMETMKIGNVSLPSGKIVVRDPLVYLSSDEKPYFIQAPKGNFPVTVAVVKSEDWGDRYVVVKVEFTKEKPVVYREALIGIEDLEDVTEDDFFGFSVDAGLGCITDAEVLPFVDQFVAETEVDNVYDDYFADIFAQSYRDFPDNQRDAGDWINWTVPNTDYQIPMFASGFGDGSYPVYFAYDANNEICGLYIQFIDIELALSEDGDDEDVE
;
A
#
# COMPACT_ATOMS: atom_id res chain seq x y z
N MET A 1 -9.00 -3.11 22.06
CA MET A 1 -9.89 -3.86 21.14
C MET A 1 -10.99 -4.51 21.96
N ASN A 2 -12.24 -4.50 21.51
CA ASN A 2 -13.40 -5.05 22.22
C ASN A 2 -13.54 -6.55 21.89
N GLU A 3 -13.89 -7.39 22.88
CA GLU A 3 -14.11 -8.84 22.67
C GLU A 3 -15.22 -9.12 21.63
N ASN A 4 -16.28 -8.30 21.61
CA ASN A 4 -17.33 -8.38 20.60
C ASN A 4 -16.81 -8.14 19.17
N TRP A 5 -15.89 -7.19 18.99
CA TRP A 5 -15.30 -6.90 17.67
C TRP A 5 -14.46 -8.08 17.16
N LEU A 6 -13.63 -8.66 18.05
CA LEU A 6 -12.83 -9.84 17.68
C LEU A 6 -13.70 -11.05 17.32
N GLN A 7 -14.80 -11.27 18.04
CA GLN A 7 -15.74 -12.34 17.71
C GLN A 7 -16.36 -12.10 16.33
N LYS A 8 -16.78 -10.86 16.04
CA LYS A 8 -17.37 -10.52 14.75
C LYS A 8 -16.36 -10.65 13.62
N TRP A 9 -15.11 -10.20 13.83
CA TRP A 9 -14.04 -10.39 12.85
C TRP A 9 -13.79 -11.87 12.53
N GLU A 10 -13.77 -12.75 13.52
CA GLU A 10 -13.65 -14.20 13.28
C GLU A 10 -14.78 -14.76 12.41
N GLU A 11 -15.99 -14.17 12.44
CA GLU A 11 -17.14 -14.56 11.61
C GLU A 11 -16.99 -14.07 10.16
N VAL A 12 -16.36 -12.87 9.93
CA VAL A 12 -16.31 -12.21 8.61
C VAL A 12 -14.93 -12.23 7.94
N LYS A 13 -13.87 -12.63 8.61
CA LYS A 13 -12.48 -12.57 8.08
C LYS A 13 -12.25 -13.36 6.79
N ASP A 14 -13.07 -14.37 6.51
CA ASP A 14 -13.01 -15.16 5.29
C ASP A 14 -14.00 -14.66 4.21
N ILE A 15 -14.74 -13.59 4.51
CA ILE A 15 -15.53 -12.78 3.57
C ILE A 15 -14.66 -11.61 3.07
N LEU A 16 -13.98 -10.91 4.00
CA LEU A 16 -13.07 -9.80 3.70
C LEU A 16 -11.72 -10.31 3.15
N VAL A 17 -11.76 -10.94 1.99
CA VAL A 17 -10.59 -11.49 1.29
C VAL A 17 -10.49 -10.93 -0.12
N CYS A 18 -9.27 -10.69 -0.59
CA CYS A 18 -9.07 -10.37 -2.00
C CYS A 18 -9.42 -11.59 -2.85
N PRO A 19 -10.33 -11.48 -3.84
CA PRO A 19 -10.68 -12.58 -4.72
C PRO A 19 -9.56 -12.90 -5.73
N THR A 20 -8.65 -11.94 -5.98
CA THR A 20 -7.56 -12.05 -6.95
C THR A 20 -6.29 -12.56 -6.26
N ASP A 21 -5.57 -13.51 -6.91
CA ASP A 21 -4.21 -13.87 -6.47
C ASP A 21 -3.25 -12.73 -6.80
N LEU A 22 -3.02 -11.85 -5.80
CA LEU A 22 -2.17 -10.66 -5.95
C LEU A 22 -0.70 -11.00 -6.29
N GLU A 23 -0.22 -12.22 -6.04
CA GLU A 23 1.12 -12.63 -6.45
C GLU A 23 1.25 -12.72 -7.98
N THR A 24 0.14 -12.93 -8.69
CA THR A 24 0.10 -12.94 -10.16
C THR A 24 0.64 -11.64 -10.77
N TYR A 25 0.42 -10.49 -10.12
CA TYR A 25 0.93 -9.19 -10.57
C TYR A 25 2.46 -9.08 -10.53
N PHE A 26 3.13 -9.94 -9.75
CA PHE A 26 4.59 -9.93 -9.58
C PHE A 26 5.31 -11.01 -10.39
N ILE A 27 4.61 -12.04 -10.83
CA ILE A 27 5.22 -13.17 -11.55
C ILE A 27 4.83 -13.24 -13.03
N SER A 28 3.73 -12.57 -13.44
CA SER A 28 3.27 -12.53 -14.82
C SER A 28 3.90 -11.36 -15.56
N ASN A 29 4.27 -11.57 -16.81
CA ASN A 29 4.74 -10.51 -17.70
C ASN A 29 3.59 -9.76 -18.39
N GLU A 30 2.37 -10.32 -18.34
CA GLU A 30 1.18 -9.79 -18.97
C GLU A 30 -0.08 -10.27 -18.20
N ILE A 31 -1.05 -9.37 -18.02
CA ILE A 31 -2.38 -9.66 -17.46
C ILE A 31 -3.42 -9.02 -18.36
N LEU A 32 -4.33 -9.81 -18.92
CA LEU A 32 -5.41 -9.35 -19.81
C LEU A 32 -4.94 -8.43 -20.96
N GLY A 33 -3.79 -8.73 -21.56
CA GLY A 33 -3.20 -7.94 -22.63
C GLY A 33 -2.36 -6.74 -22.17
N GLN A 34 -2.39 -6.39 -20.89
CA GLN A 34 -1.57 -5.33 -20.32
C GLN A 34 -0.20 -5.87 -19.88
N LYS A 35 0.89 -5.26 -20.37
CA LYS A 35 2.25 -5.63 -19.99
C LYS A 35 2.51 -5.29 -18.52
N MET A 36 3.14 -6.21 -17.81
CA MET A 36 3.51 -6.04 -16.40
C MET A 36 5.02 -5.95 -16.22
N GLU A 37 5.44 -5.07 -15.34
CA GLU A 37 6.81 -4.97 -14.85
C GLU A 37 6.83 -4.88 -13.33
N THR A 38 7.95 -5.22 -12.70
CA THR A 38 8.11 -5.12 -11.25
C THR A 38 9.36 -4.33 -10.91
N MET A 39 9.28 -3.56 -9.82
CA MET A 39 10.37 -2.70 -9.38
C MET A 39 10.52 -2.76 -7.87
N LYS A 40 11.72 -3.07 -7.38
CA LYS A 40 12.02 -2.95 -5.95
C LYS A 40 12.29 -1.49 -5.61
N ILE A 41 11.51 -0.92 -4.68
CA ILE A 41 11.61 0.48 -4.26
C ILE A 41 12.33 0.70 -2.93
N GLY A 42 12.87 -0.34 -2.31
CA GLY A 42 13.62 -0.27 -1.06
C GLY A 42 13.14 -1.25 -0.01
N ASN A 43 13.19 -0.85 1.24
CA ASN A 43 12.71 -1.64 2.36
C ASN A 43 11.83 -0.78 3.27
N VAL A 44 10.96 -1.43 4.06
CA VAL A 44 10.25 -0.83 5.19
C VAL A 44 10.87 -1.29 6.50
N SER A 45 11.03 -0.37 7.45
CA SER A 45 11.48 -0.68 8.81
C SER A 45 10.29 -0.92 9.73
N LEU A 46 10.19 -2.13 10.31
CA LEU A 46 9.11 -2.56 11.21
C LEU A 46 9.66 -2.95 12.58
N PRO A 47 10.07 -1.99 13.43
CA PRO A 47 10.66 -2.29 14.74
C PRO A 47 9.68 -2.95 15.71
N SER A 48 8.38 -2.68 15.60
CA SER A 48 7.37 -3.29 16.45
C SER A 48 6.48 -4.32 15.74
N GLY A 49 6.41 -4.27 14.41
CA GLY A 49 5.48 -5.04 13.59
C GLY A 49 4.04 -4.49 13.59
N LYS A 50 3.83 -3.29 14.15
CA LYS A 50 2.54 -2.59 14.15
C LYS A 50 2.45 -1.71 12.92
N ILE A 51 1.98 -2.27 11.82
CA ILE A 51 1.96 -1.59 10.52
C ILE A 51 0.88 -0.52 10.47
N VAL A 52 1.25 0.62 9.87
CA VAL A 52 0.37 1.70 9.45
C VAL A 52 0.56 1.90 7.95
N VAL A 53 -0.53 1.94 7.19
CA VAL A 53 -0.55 2.34 5.77
C VAL A 53 -1.44 3.56 5.67
N ARG A 54 -0.91 4.69 5.13
CA ARG A 54 -1.61 5.97 5.02
C ARG A 54 -1.07 6.78 3.84
N ASP A 55 -1.82 7.81 3.49
CA ASP A 55 -1.28 8.90 2.68
C ASP A 55 -0.25 9.67 3.53
N PRO A 56 1.03 9.74 3.09
CA PRO A 56 2.10 10.33 3.91
C PRO A 56 1.99 11.84 4.08
N LEU A 57 1.24 12.52 3.21
CA LEU A 57 1.15 13.97 3.22
C LEU A 57 -0.06 14.51 4.00
N VAL A 58 -1.07 13.68 4.19
CA VAL A 58 -2.35 14.09 4.79
C VAL A 58 -2.57 13.44 6.16
N TYR A 59 -2.26 12.14 6.28
CA TYR A 59 -2.70 11.35 7.43
C TYR A 59 -1.55 10.76 8.26
N LEU A 60 -0.28 10.98 7.93
CA LEU A 60 0.82 10.34 8.63
C LEU A 60 1.19 11.09 9.90
N SER A 61 0.72 10.60 11.04
CA SER A 61 1.03 11.12 12.38
C SER A 61 1.00 10.02 13.45
N SER A 62 1.49 10.30 14.64
CA SER A 62 1.46 9.37 15.78
C SER A 62 0.07 9.11 16.35
N ASP A 63 -0.94 9.87 15.94
CA ASP A 63 -2.35 9.62 16.29
C ASP A 63 -2.97 8.47 15.46
N GLU A 64 -2.30 8.07 14.36
CA GLU A 64 -2.79 7.00 13.51
C GLU A 64 -2.67 5.63 14.17
N LYS A 65 -3.74 4.84 14.02
CA LYS A 65 -3.80 3.49 14.58
C LYS A 65 -3.20 2.48 13.63
N PRO A 66 -2.34 1.59 14.13
CA PRO A 66 -1.86 0.47 13.35
C PRO A 66 -2.97 -0.56 13.11
N TYR A 67 -2.77 -1.39 12.10
CA TYR A 67 -3.57 -2.60 11.95
C TYR A 67 -3.47 -3.47 13.19
N PHE A 68 -4.58 -4.15 13.54
CA PHE A 68 -4.63 -4.94 14.77
C PHE A 68 -3.81 -6.23 14.69
N ILE A 69 -3.62 -6.77 13.48
CA ILE A 69 -2.74 -7.90 13.21
C ILE A 69 -1.30 -7.40 13.18
N GLN A 70 -0.43 -8.05 13.93
CA GLN A 70 0.99 -7.71 13.97
C GLN A 70 1.77 -8.50 12.92
N ALA A 71 2.59 -7.78 12.15
CA ALA A 71 3.58 -8.35 11.25
C ALA A 71 4.84 -8.80 11.98
N PRO A 72 5.72 -9.58 11.33
CA PRO A 72 7.08 -9.82 11.82
C PRO A 72 7.85 -8.52 11.98
N LYS A 73 8.76 -8.48 12.98
CA LYS A 73 9.68 -7.36 13.20
C LYS A 73 10.90 -7.48 12.30
N GLY A 74 11.35 -6.38 11.73
CA GLY A 74 12.56 -6.37 10.88
C GLY A 74 12.56 -5.29 9.82
N ASN A 75 13.45 -5.47 8.83
CA ASN A 75 13.47 -4.69 7.61
C ASN A 75 13.09 -5.60 6.44
N PHE A 76 12.05 -5.23 5.71
CA PHE A 76 11.49 -6.08 4.66
C PHE A 76 11.49 -5.38 3.30
N PRO A 77 11.79 -6.12 2.21
CA PRO A 77 11.78 -5.55 0.88
C PRO A 77 10.37 -5.15 0.44
N VAL A 78 10.31 -4.00 -0.24
CA VAL A 78 9.09 -3.47 -0.84
C VAL A 78 9.24 -3.48 -2.36
N THR A 79 8.29 -4.09 -3.04
CA THR A 79 8.25 -4.21 -4.50
C THR A 79 6.91 -3.69 -5.01
N VAL A 80 6.96 -2.97 -6.13
CA VAL A 80 5.78 -2.46 -6.83
C VAL A 80 5.60 -3.24 -8.12
N ALA A 81 4.36 -3.65 -8.41
CA ALA A 81 3.93 -4.12 -9.72
C ALA A 81 3.41 -2.93 -10.52
N VAL A 82 3.89 -2.80 -11.76
CA VAL A 82 3.58 -1.68 -12.66
C VAL A 82 2.90 -2.21 -13.90
N VAL A 83 1.72 -1.69 -14.22
CA VAL A 83 1.09 -1.91 -15.51
C VAL A 83 1.62 -0.90 -16.52
N LYS A 84 1.96 -1.38 -17.72
CA LYS A 84 2.38 -0.57 -18.86
C LYS A 84 1.22 -0.52 -19.84
N SER A 85 0.32 0.42 -19.67
CA SER A 85 -0.85 0.58 -20.51
C SER A 85 -0.68 1.73 -21.50
N GLU A 86 -1.16 1.57 -22.74
CA GLU A 86 -1.18 2.65 -23.72
C GLU A 86 -2.24 3.70 -23.35
N ASP A 87 -3.34 3.29 -22.72
CA ASP A 87 -4.47 4.16 -22.36
C ASP A 87 -4.23 4.87 -21.02
N TRP A 88 -3.73 4.15 -20.00
CA TRP A 88 -3.53 4.70 -18.66
C TRP A 88 -2.12 5.26 -18.43
N GLY A 89 -1.15 4.95 -19.30
CA GLY A 89 0.27 5.12 -19.04
C GLY A 89 0.77 4.13 -17.98
N ASP A 90 1.97 4.36 -17.46
CA ASP A 90 2.53 3.55 -16.37
C ASP A 90 1.76 3.82 -15.08
N ARG A 91 1.25 2.76 -14.43
CA ARG A 91 0.54 2.86 -13.16
C ARG A 91 1.01 1.78 -12.18
N TYR A 92 1.11 2.15 -10.91
CA TYR A 92 1.37 1.20 -9.82
C TYR A 92 0.06 0.50 -9.48
N VAL A 93 0.01 -0.80 -9.66
CA VAL A 93 -1.23 -1.57 -9.49
C VAL A 93 -1.28 -2.29 -8.15
N VAL A 94 -0.15 -2.85 -7.70
CA VAL A 94 -0.04 -3.52 -6.40
C VAL A 94 1.33 -3.21 -5.79
N VAL A 95 1.35 -2.94 -4.49
CA VAL A 95 2.59 -2.86 -3.69
C VAL A 95 2.66 -4.05 -2.76
N LYS A 96 3.83 -4.70 -2.68
CA LYS A 96 4.09 -5.87 -1.85
C LYS A 96 5.22 -5.62 -0.86
N VAL A 97 4.98 -5.98 0.41
CA VAL A 97 6.04 -6.22 1.42
C VAL A 97 6.19 -7.71 1.59
N GLU A 98 7.37 -8.25 1.36
CA GLU A 98 7.65 -9.67 1.50
C GLU A 98 8.26 -9.95 2.89
N PHE A 99 7.52 -10.62 3.78
CA PHE A 99 8.01 -10.99 5.11
C PHE A 99 8.77 -12.31 5.09
N THR A 100 8.30 -13.27 4.28
CA THR A 100 8.95 -14.58 4.10
C THR A 100 8.97 -14.96 2.62
N LYS A 101 9.60 -16.09 2.28
CA LYS A 101 9.60 -16.65 0.92
C LYS A 101 8.46 -17.66 0.70
N GLU A 102 7.60 -17.85 1.70
CA GLU A 102 6.46 -18.73 1.57
C GLU A 102 5.43 -18.16 0.61
N LYS A 103 4.79 -19.04 -0.16
CA LYS A 103 3.80 -18.63 -1.15
C LYS A 103 2.48 -18.26 -0.46
N PRO A 104 1.89 -17.06 -0.75
CA PRO A 104 0.55 -16.73 -0.31
C PRO A 104 -0.51 -17.71 -0.84
N VAL A 105 -1.53 -17.99 -0.03
CA VAL A 105 -2.71 -18.77 -0.42
C VAL A 105 -4.02 -18.07 -0.12
N VAL A 106 -4.01 -17.05 0.74
CA VAL A 106 -5.16 -16.19 1.02
C VAL A 106 -4.69 -14.79 1.42
N TYR A 107 -5.46 -13.78 1.03
CA TYR A 107 -5.22 -12.37 1.31
C TYR A 107 -6.40 -11.83 2.10
N ARG A 108 -6.24 -11.64 3.43
CA ARG A 108 -7.29 -11.09 4.32
C ARG A 108 -7.07 -9.62 4.53
N GLU A 109 -8.15 -8.85 4.50
CA GLU A 109 -8.07 -7.41 4.67
C GLU A 109 -7.47 -7.01 6.02
N ALA A 110 -6.63 -5.99 5.98
CA ALA A 110 -5.97 -5.42 7.15
C ALA A 110 -6.87 -4.37 7.80
N LEU A 111 -7.35 -4.64 9.01
CA LEU A 111 -8.25 -3.78 9.78
C LEU A 111 -7.54 -3.19 11.00
N ILE A 112 -7.99 -2.02 11.47
CA ILE A 112 -7.45 -1.34 12.67
C ILE A 112 -8.18 -1.74 13.97
N GLY A 113 -9.30 -2.47 13.86
CA GLY A 113 -10.05 -3.00 15.01
C GLY A 113 -11.11 -2.07 15.57
N ILE A 114 -11.63 -1.16 14.74
CA ILE A 114 -12.72 -0.23 15.08
C ILE A 114 -13.80 -0.16 13.98
N GLU A 115 -13.59 -0.84 12.88
CA GLU A 115 -14.51 -0.89 11.74
C GLU A 115 -15.87 -1.47 12.17
N ASP A 116 -16.94 -1.02 11.54
CA ASP A 116 -18.25 -1.63 11.68
C ASP A 116 -18.30 -2.87 10.80
N LEU A 117 -18.37 -4.04 11.44
CA LEU A 117 -18.38 -5.35 10.76
C LEU A 117 -19.79 -5.94 10.64
N GLU A 118 -20.85 -5.14 10.91
CA GLU A 118 -22.23 -5.59 10.70
C GLU A 118 -22.54 -5.58 9.19
N ASP A 119 -23.25 -6.60 8.74
CA ASP A 119 -23.77 -6.75 7.37
C ASP A 119 -22.71 -6.71 6.25
N VAL A 120 -21.41 -7.01 6.57
CA VAL A 120 -20.30 -7.07 5.60
C VAL A 120 -20.54 -8.16 4.56
N THR A 121 -20.31 -7.82 3.29
CA THR A 121 -20.42 -8.71 2.11
C THR A 121 -19.07 -8.90 1.41
N GLU A 122 -19.02 -9.75 0.39
CA GLU A 122 -17.81 -10.01 -0.40
C GLU A 122 -17.40 -8.81 -1.28
N ASP A 123 -18.32 -7.85 -1.49
CA ASP A 123 -18.07 -6.64 -2.28
C ASP A 123 -17.56 -5.47 -1.42
N ASP A 124 -17.53 -5.64 -0.09
CA ASP A 124 -17.11 -4.60 0.84
C ASP A 124 -15.61 -4.65 1.11
N PHE A 125 -15.03 -3.47 1.32
CA PHE A 125 -13.70 -3.30 1.91
C PHE A 125 -13.62 -1.98 2.69
N PHE A 126 -12.70 -1.89 3.65
CA PHE A 126 -12.49 -0.71 4.50
C PHE A 126 -11.35 0.16 4.00
N GLY A 127 -10.21 -0.44 3.64
CA GLY A 127 -9.09 0.22 3.02
C GLY A 127 -8.46 1.37 3.82
N PHE A 128 -7.66 2.19 3.13
CA PHE A 128 -7.16 3.48 3.62
C PHE A 128 -7.41 4.57 2.58
N SER A 129 -7.64 5.79 3.06
CA SER A 129 -7.89 6.94 2.19
C SER A 129 -6.59 7.55 1.67
N VAL A 130 -6.63 7.99 0.42
CA VAL A 130 -5.59 8.76 -0.26
C VAL A 130 -6.19 10.04 -0.81
N ASP A 131 -5.62 11.18 -0.42
CA ASP A 131 -6.06 12.53 -0.84
C ASP A 131 -4.93 13.35 -1.51
N ALA A 132 -3.70 12.83 -1.53
CA ALA A 132 -2.56 13.46 -2.20
C ALA A 132 -1.89 12.54 -3.23
N GLY A 133 -2.59 11.51 -3.69
CA GLY A 133 -2.13 10.58 -4.72
C GLY A 133 -0.96 9.69 -4.30
N LEU A 134 -0.65 9.58 -3.01
CA LEU A 134 0.47 8.81 -2.46
C LEU A 134 0.01 7.84 -1.37
N GLY A 135 0.69 6.70 -1.28
CA GLY A 135 0.63 5.81 -0.14
C GLY A 135 2.01 5.63 0.50
N CYS A 136 2.05 5.26 1.77
CA CYS A 136 3.26 4.83 2.45
C CYS A 136 3.00 3.65 3.38
N ILE A 137 4.06 2.95 3.73
CA ILE A 137 4.04 1.88 4.73
C ILE A 137 5.04 2.22 5.82
N THR A 138 4.61 2.19 7.09
CA THR A 138 5.48 2.46 8.23
C THR A 138 5.08 1.61 9.44
N ASP A 139 5.82 1.76 10.52
CA ASP A 139 5.53 1.16 11.83
C ASP A 139 5.08 2.22 12.82
N ALA A 140 4.11 1.93 13.67
CA ALA A 140 3.60 2.86 14.66
C ALA A 140 4.69 3.40 15.61
N GLU A 141 5.77 2.64 15.88
CA GLU A 141 6.91 3.13 16.67
C GLU A 141 7.82 4.12 15.92
N VAL A 142 7.66 4.24 14.61
CA VAL A 142 8.40 5.21 13.77
C VAL A 142 7.69 6.56 13.72
N LEU A 143 6.37 6.60 13.86
CA LEU A 143 5.56 7.81 13.71
C LEU A 143 5.98 8.99 14.63
N PRO A 144 6.36 8.80 15.91
CA PRO A 144 6.84 9.91 16.74
C PRO A 144 8.08 10.62 16.17
N PHE A 145 8.93 9.93 15.41
CA PHE A 145 10.08 10.54 14.74
C PHE A 145 9.66 11.33 13.50
N VAL A 146 8.59 10.90 12.83
CA VAL A 146 7.97 11.67 11.74
C VAL A 146 7.36 12.95 12.28
N ASP A 147 6.59 12.90 13.39
CA ASP A 147 6.02 14.09 14.03
C ASP A 147 7.12 15.07 14.47
N GLN A 148 8.22 14.55 15.03
CA GLN A 148 9.35 15.38 15.41
C GLN A 148 9.97 16.06 14.18
N PHE A 149 10.18 15.33 13.10
CA PHE A 149 10.70 15.89 11.84
C PHE A 149 9.78 17.01 11.31
N VAL A 150 8.47 16.77 11.25
CA VAL A 150 7.51 17.78 10.78
C VAL A 150 7.52 19.02 11.68
N ALA A 151 7.60 18.84 13.01
CA ALA A 151 7.63 19.96 13.97
C ALA A 151 8.95 20.77 13.90
N GLU A 152 10.07 20.13 13.55
CA GLU A 152 11.38 20.78 13.42
C GLU A 152 11.59 21.42 12.02
N THR A 153 10.82 20.98 11.04
CA THR A 153 10.89 21.47 9.66
C THR A 153 10.01 22.73 9.54
N GLU A 154 10.65 23.92 9.55
CA GLU A 154 9.97 25.22 9.41
C GLU A 154 9.57 25.47 7.94
N VAL A 155 8.65 24.63 7.40
CA VAL A 155 8.14 24.73 6.02
C VAL A 155 6.62 24.89 6.03
N ASP A 156 6.09 25.66 5.08
CA ASP A 156 4.66 25.86 4.95
C ASP A 156 3.95 24.65 4.32
N ASN A 157 4.65 23.94 3.43
CA ASN A 157 4.17 22.74 2.74
C ASN A 157 5.30 21.70 2.69
N VAL A 158 5.15 20.62 3.46
CA VAL A 158 6.17 19.58 3.57
C VAL A 158 6.46 18.91 2.22
N TYR A 159 5.45 18.77 1.35
CA TYR A 159 5.69 18.21 0.02
C TYR A 159 6.51 19.18 -0.85
N ASP A 160 5.99 20.39 -1.09
CA ASP A 160 6.62 21.33 -2.01
C ASP A 160 8.02 21.77 -1.55
N ASP A 161 8.21 21.94 -0.24
CA ASP A 161 9.43 22.47 0.34
C ASP A 161 10.47 21.38 0.68
N TYR A 162 10.06 20.09 0.75
CA TYR A 162 10.94 19.01 1.16
C TYR A 162 10.84 17.76 0.27
N PHE A 163 9.67 17.14 0.13
CA PHE A 163 9.57 15.85 -0.57
C PHE A 163 9.65 15.96 -2.09
N ALA A 164 9.19 17.05 -2.70
CA ALA A 164 9.18 17.22 -4.16
C ALA A 164 10.58 17.04 -4.78
N ASP A 165 11.60 17.63 -4.16
CA ASP A 165 12.98 17.49 -4.65
C ASP A 165 13.51 16.04 -4.51
N ILE A 166 13.09 15.32 -3.46
CA ILE A 166 13.50 13.92 -3.24
C ILE A 166 12.82 13.01 -4.25
N PHE A 167 11.52 13.20 -4.53
CA PHE A 167 10.81 12.47 -5.59
C PHE A 167 11.41 12.75 -6.97
N ALA A 168 11.67 14.02 -7.30
CA ALA A 168 12.32 14.39 -8.55
C ALA A 168 13.75 13.82 -8.66
N GLN A 169 14.48 13.69 -7.54
CA GLN A 169 15.79 13.03 -7.53
C GLN A 169 15.64 11.51 -7.75
N SER A 170 14.63 10.86 -7.15
CA SER A 170 14.35 9.46 -7.40
C SER A 170 14.10 9.18 -8.89
N TYR A 171 13.31 10.03 -9.56
CA TYR A 171 13.11 9.92 -11.01
C TYR A 171 14.43 10.06 -11.79
N ARG A 172 15.28 11.03 -11.44
CA ARG A 172 16.59 11.21 -12.13
C ARG A 172 17.51 10.01 -11.97
N ASP A 173 17.49 9.37 -10.79
CA ASP A 173 18.35 8.23 -10.47
C ASP A 173 17.80 6.90 -11.01
N PHE A 174 16.47 6.79 -11.09
CA PHE A 174 15.73 5.57 -11.46
C PHE A 174 14.53 5.91 -12.38
N PRO A 175 14.75 6.37 -13.63
CA PRO A 175 13.69 6.89 -14.49
C PRO A 175 12.71 5.82 -14.99
N ASP A 176 13.11 4.54 -14.92
CA ASP A 176 12.26 3.46 -15.41
C ASP A 176 11.01 3.29 -14.52
N ASN A 177 9.84 3.18 -15.14
CA ASN A 177 8.57 2.98 -14.44
C ASN A 177 8.16 4.11 -13.49
N GLN A 178 8.57 5.35 -13.78
CA GLN A 178 8.21 6.56 -13.05
C GLN A 178 7.81 7.69 -14.00
N ARG A 179 6.91 8.57 -13.57
CA ARG A 179 6.63 9.85 -14.21
C ARG A 179 7.70 10.89 -13.82
N ASP A 180 7.81 11.97 -14.59
CA ASP A 180 8.84 13.01 -14.46
C ASP A 180 8.96 13.65 -13.07
N ALA A 181 7.86 13.72 -12.30
CA ALA A 181 7.87 14.25 -10.95
C ALA A 181 8.42 13.27 -9.90
N GLY A 182 8.56 11.98 -10.29
CA GLY A 182 8.89 10.88 -9.41
C GLY A 182 7.64 10.25 -8.78
N ASP A 183 7.60 8.93 -8.78
CA ASP A 183 6.45 8.16 -8.29
C ASP A 183 6.77 7.38 -7.02
N TRP A 184 8.02 7.31 -6.59
CA TRP A 184 8.40 6.65 -5.33
C TRP A 184 9.67 7.21 -4.73
N ILE A 185 9.76 7.08 -3.41
CA ILE A 185 10.99 7.26 -2.63
C ILE A 185 11.06 6.20 -1.54
N ASN A 186 12.27 5.88 -1.09
CA ASN A 186 12.48 5.16 0.16
C ASN A 186 13.09 6.14 1.17
N TRP A 187 12.21 6.88 1.85
CA TRP A 187 12.63 7.94 2.75
C TRP A 187 13.22 7.37 4.04
N THR A 188 14.43 7.82 4.40
CA THR A 188 14.98 7.56 5.72
C THR A 188 14.61 8.71 6.65
N VAL A 189 13.91 8.42 7.73
CA VAL A 189 13.49 9.44 8.70
C VAL A 189 14.74 10.08 9.32
N PRO A 190 14.89 11.42 9.28
CA PRO A 190 16.07 12.12 9.78
C PRO A 190 16.46 11.73 11.20
N ASN A 191 17.76 11.62 11.46
CA ASN A 191 18.36 11.19 12.72
C ASN A 191 18.01 9.75 13.16
N THR A 192 17.51 8.91 12.26
CA THR A 192 17.23 7.49 12.49
C THR A 192 17.73 6.64 11.33
N ASP A 193 17.66 5.30 11.48
CA ASP A 193 17.87 4.33 10.41
C ASP A 193 16.52 3.79 9.85
N TYR A 194 15.38 4.36 10.25
CA TYR A 194 14.08 3.90 9.84
C TYR A 194 13.74 4.35 8.42
N GLN A 195 13.28 3.40 7.62
CA GLN A 195 12.90 3.60 6.22
C GLN A 195 11.39 3.52 6.06
N ILE A 196 10.83 4.53 5.39
CA ILE A 196 9.41 4.63 5.01
C ILE A 196 9.35 4.71 3.49
N PRO A 197 8.96 3.63 2.80
CA PRO A 197 8.67 3.69 1.36
C PRO A 197 7.39 4.49 1.14
N MET A 198 7.46 5.45 0.21
CA MET A 198 6.33 6.25 -0.27
C MET A 198 6.20 6.05 -1.77
N PHE A 199 4.99 5.92 -2.28
CA PHE A 199 4.74 5.56 -3.68
C PHE A 199 3.39 6.08 -4.16
N ALA A 200 3.29 6.31 -5.47
CA ALA A 200 2.05 6.73 -6.12
C ALA A 200 0.94 5.67 -5.99
N SER A 201 -0.29 6.10 -5.86
CA SER A 201 -1.49 5.28 -5.60
C SER A 201 -2.31 5.05 -6.88
N GLY A 202 -1.78 4.30 -7.84
CA GLY A 202 -2.54 3.92 -9.04
C GLY A 202 -3.11 5.11 -9.81
N PHE A 203 -4.42 5.34 -9.74
CA PHE A 203 -5.09 6.47 -10.39
C PHE A 203 -5.14 7.75 -9.54
N GLY A 204 -4.59 7.76 -8.35
CA GLY A 204 -4.52 8.95 -7.48
C GLY A 204 -5.38 8.82 -6.24
N ASP A 205 -6.22 9.84 -5.97
CA ASP A 205 -7.07 9.89 -4.78
C ASP A 205 -8.12 8.78 -4.78
N GLY A 206 -8.46 8.30 -3.59
CA GLY A 206 -9.42 7.21 -3.44
C GLY A 206 -9.29 6.46 -2.12
N SER A 207 -9.95 5.31 -2.03
CA SER A 207 -9.81 4.37 -0.92
C SER A 207 -9.29 3.03 -1.45
N TYR A 208 -8.25 2.49 -0.84
CA TYR A 208 -7.54 1.33 -1.35
C TYR A 208 -7.40 0.23 -0.29
N PRO A 209 -7.75 -1.02 -0.62
CA PRO A 209 -7.64 -2.12 0.31
C PRO A 209 -6.18 -2.52 0.58
N VAL A 210 -5.94 -2.94 1.81
CA VAL A 210 -4.66 -3.51 2.25
C VAL A 210 -4.92 -4.92 2.77
N TYR A 211 -4.08 -5.86 2.40
CA TYR A 211 -4.24 -7.26 2.76
C TYR A 211 -3.01 -7.83 3.45
N PHE A 212 -3.20 -8.56 4.54
CA PHE A 212 -2.20 -9.51 5.01
C PHE A 212 -2.31 -10.80 4.20
N ALA A 213 -1.19 -11.24 3.66
CA ALA A 213 -1.09 -12.50 2.94
C ALA A 213 -0.69 -13.62 3.90
N TYR A 214 -1.37 -14.76 3.80
CA TYR A 214 -1.12 -15.94 4.61
C TYR A 214 -0.70 -17.12 3.75
N ASP A 215 0.27 -17.89 4.24
CA ASP A 215 0.75 -19.11 3.61
C ASP A 215 -0.16 -20.33 3.90
N ALA A 216 0.23 -21.50 3.39
CA ALA A 216 -0.51 -22.75 3.59
C ALA A 216 -0.60 -23.21 5.05
N ASN A 217 0.24 -22.67 5.95
CA ASN A 217 0.21 -22.92 7.38
C ASN A 217 -0.63 -21.87 8.15
N ASN A 218 -1.28 -20.93 7.42
CA ASN A 218 -1.98 -19.78 7.96
C ASN A 218 -1.06 -18.86 8.78
N GLU A 219 0.21 -18.75 8.37
CA GLU A 219 1.18 -17.79 8.91
C GLU A 219 1.32 -16.59 7.96
N ILE A 220 1.53 -15.39 8.50
CA ILE A 220 1.65 -14.17 7.70
C ILE A 220 2.96 -14.21 6.92
N CYS A 221 2.89 -14.15 5.58
CA CYS A 221 4.03 -14.17 4.68
C CYS A 221 4.27 -12.85 3.94
N GLY A 222 3.30 -11.92 3.89
CA GLY A 222 3.42 -10.62 3.24
C GLY A 222 2.33 -9.64 3.60
N LEU A 223 2.48 -8.41 3.09
CA LEU A 223 1.45 -7.36 3.06
C LEU A 223 1.30 -6.88 1.62
N TYR A 224 0.08 -6.68 1.16
CA TYR A 224 -0.24 -6.22 -0.19
C TYR A 224 -1.19 -5.04 -0.13
N ILE A 225 -0.94 -4.03 -0.97
CA ILE A 225 -1.83 -2.89 -1.19
C ILE A 225 -2.26 -2.99 -2.64
N GLN A 226 -3.55 -3.10 -2.90
CA GLN A 226 -4.11 -3.13 -4.25
C GLN A 226 -4.64 -1.74 -4.62
N PHE A 227 -4.04 -1.12 -5.63
CA PHE A 227 -4.47 0.17 -6.16
C PHE A 227 -5.38 0.02 -7.37
N ILE A 228 -5.09 -0.97 -8.23
CA ILE A 228 -5.86 -1.22 -9.45
C ILE A 228 -6.11 -2.72 -9.56
N ASP A 229 -7.36 -3.11 -9.66
CA ASP A 229 -7.75 -4.40 -10.20
C ASP A 229 -7.86 -4.27 -11.73
N ILE A 230 -6.96 -4.91 -12.47
CA ILE A 230 -6.88 -4.76 -13.92
C ILE A 230 -8.14 -5.32 -14.59
N GLU A 231 -8.73 -6.40 -14.06
CA GLU A 231 -9.94 -7.00 -14.64
C GLU A 231 -11.13 -6.06 -14.48
N LEU A 232 -11.30 -5.48 -13.30
CA LEU A 232 -12.36 -4.52 -13.01
C LEU A 232 -12.18 -3.24 -13.85
N ALA A 233 -10.98 -2.66 -13.86
CA ALA A 233 -10.70 -1.42 -14.60
C ALA A 233 -10.96 -1.58 -16.10
N LEU A 234 -10.59 -2.71 -16.71
CA LEU A 234 -10.88 -2.97 -18.14
C LEU A 234 -12.36 -3.24 -18.41
N SER A 235 -13.14 -3.71 -17.43
CA SER A 235 -14.58 -3.90 -17.60
C SER A 235 -15.35 -2.58 -17.57
N GLU A 236 -14.93 -1.63 -16.74
CA GLU A 236 -15.54 -0.29 -16.66
C GLU A 236 -15.28 0.55 -17.91
N ASP A 237 -14.08 0.49 -18.50
CA ASP A 237 -13.76 1.19 -19.76
C ASP A 237 -14.61 0.66 -20.95
N GLY A 238 -15.08 -0.59 -20.90
CA GLY A 238 -15.92 -1.19 -21.94
C GLY A 238 -17.38 -0.71 -21.94
N ASP A 239 -17.90 -0.31 -20.79
CA ASP A 239 -19.29 0.13 -20.67
C ASP A 239 -19.50 1.59 -21.11
N ASP A 240 -18.45 2.42 -21.15
CA ASP A 240 -18.52 3.82 -21.61
C ASP A 240 -18.50 3.95 -23.16
N GLU A 241 -18.07 2.94 -23.91
CA GLU A 241 -18.06 2.97 -25.40
C GLU A 241 -19.43 2.65 -26.05
N ASP A 242 -20.40 2.11 -25.31
CA ASP A 242 -21.72 1.71 -25.85
C ASP A 242 -22.82 2.78 -25.72
N VAL A 243 -22.47 4.05 -25.42
CA VAL A 243 -23.41 5.18 -25.30
C VAL A 243 -23.11 6.24 -26.36
N GLU A 244 -23.29 5.90 -27.65
CA GLU A 244 -23.51 6.87 -28.75
C GLU A 244 -24.84 6.64 -29.47
#